data_9d2e6c20ea1451fb5111777f2a2f6f3d
#
_entry.id   9d2e6c20ea1451fb5111777f2a2f6f3d
#
_cell.length_a   1.000
_cell.length_b   1.000
_cell.length_c   1.000
_cell.angle_alpha   90.00
_cell.angle_beta   90.00
_cell.angle_gamma   90.00
#
_symmetry.space_group_name_H-M   'P 1'
#
loop_
_entity.id
_entity.type
_entity.pdbx_description
1 polymer ?
#
loop_
_entity_poly.entity_id
_entity_poly.type
_entity_poly.pdbx_seq_one_letter_code
_entity_poly.pdbx_strand_id
1 'polypeptide(L)'
;MNRFEIINKIGDKYRIGNTETGEFSYVQALKSVGKDIKDYQKATTGTQHQFLDIRFENERLVILVECKNKFSKWDKNKIQGQLQDYVRFEKAYSEKKIVAILAETDGDEIWVWYGQSVIIDDDHKANDETILRTFAEYEDLCFGKVNDKIKVVDSIKTLNEKLHSDGINEKLRSQFVGTCLLALKNGLVYKGVKETIDPRTGKKIAPEKVVLKSIKDILEGLLTRSGSLNKAGKLAVLNSKVLDDQDVKSLTYKELEDILQFIDDNVVPYINDKSTAGQDLLNLFFTTFNKYVGKSDKNQAFTPDHICDFMSKAVGVNKKSRVLDPCCGSGAFLVRAMTDAMDDCDTEEEREEVKKNQIFGIEYEEGAFGLSSTNMLIHGDGNSNVVQDSMFKRGKWIEENNINIVLMNPPYNATKKCCNPEYTKNWAAKKKEDPSKGLHFVEWVARHVPSTCKMAVLLPMQAAIGNSGDVKEFKKKMLDNYTLEAVFSLPTEMFYPGAAAVACCMIFDLSQKHEKANKDTFFGYYRDDKFIKRKGLGRVERTDLEGNSLWVKTKELWLDLYKNRREVPGLSVMHRVTWTDEWLAEAYMETDYSTLEEANFQKTLNDYLSYLVKTGVVKND
;
A
#
# COMPACT_ATOMS: atom_id res chain seq x y z
N MET A 1 28.55 -28.17 4.56
CA MET A 1 29.02 -27.15 3.57
C MET A 1 29.96 -26.17 4.23
N ASN A 2 31.07 -25.78 3.61
CA ASN A 2 31.89 -24.69 4.15
C ASN A 2 31.39 -23.32 3.64
N ARG A 3 31.86 -22.22 4.25
CA ARG A 3 31.42 -20.86 3.84
C ARG A 3 31.65 -20.57 2.36
N PHE A 4 32.71 -21.08 1.76
CA PHE A 4 33.01 -20.86 0.35
C PHE A 4 32.00 -21.57 -0.57
N GLU A 5 31.58 -22.79 -0.21
CA GLU A 5 30.54 -23.54 -0.94
C GLU A 5 29.19 -22.82 -0.87
N ILE A 6 28.84 -22.24 0.30
CA ILE A 6 27.62 -21.41 0.46
C ILE A 6 27.67 -20.20 -0.46
N ILE A 7 28.79 -19.48 -0.48
CA ILE A 7 28.99 -18.30 -1.33
C ILE A 7 28.86 -18.66 -2.81
N ASN A 8 29.52 -19.71 -3.25
CA ASN A 8 29.46 -20.15 -4.64
C ASN A 8 28.04 -20.61 -5.04
N LYS A 9 27.32 -21.28 -4.13
CA LYS A 9 25.97 -21.77 -4.41
C LYS A 9 24.97 -20.64 -4.55
N ILE A 10 24.99 -19.64 -3.66
CA ILE A 10 24.08 -18.49 -3.72
C ILE A 10 24.49 -17.56 -4.87
N GLY A 11 25.76 -17.24 -5.00
CA GLY A 11 26.32 -16.45 -6.09
C GLY A 11 27.24 -15.33 -5.60
N ASP A 12 28.54 -15.49 -5.79
CA ASP A 12 29.58 -14.57 -5.29
C ASP A 12 29.41 -13.11 -5.78
N LYS A 13 28.88 -12.90 -6.99
CA LYS A 13 28.65 -11.54 -7.54
C LYS A 13 27.69 -10.69 -6.70
N TYR A 14 26.84 -11.30 -5.88
CA TYR A 14 25.90 -10.61 -5.01
C TYR A 14 26.41 -10.42 -3.59
N ARG A 15 27.57 -10.95 -3.28
CA ARG A 15 28.15 -10.90 -1.94
C ARG A 15 28.61 -9.47 -1.60
N ILE A 16 28.23 -9.02 -0.41
CA ILE A 16 28.62 -7.73 0.15
C ILE A 16 29.27 -7.96 1.52
N GLY A 17 30.45 -7.42 1.72
CA GLY A 17 31.18 -7.51 2.99
C GLY A 17 32.68 -7.33 2.82
N ASN A 18 33.42 -7.56 3.89
CA ASN A 18 34.88 -7.51 3.86
C ASN A 18 35.43 -8.66 2.99
N THR A 19 36.34 -8.33 2.08
CA THR A 19 36.94 -9.32 1.16
C THR A 19 37.83 -10.35 1.85
N GLU A 20 38.38 -10.01 3.03
CA GLU A 20 39.29 -10.92 3.76
C GLU A 20 38.55 -11.89 4.69
N THR A 21 37.55 -11.38 5.45
CA THR A 21 36.80 -12.22 6.41
C THR A 21 35.44 -12.67 5.87
N GLY A 22 34.94 -12.03 4.84
CA GLY A 22 33.59 -12.26 4.30
C GLY A 22 32.47 -11.70 5.17
N GLU A 23 32.76 -11.24 6.39
CA GLU A 23 31.76 -10.75 7.34
C GLU A 23 31.25 -9.36 7.01
N PHE A 24 29.97 -9.10 7.31
CA PHE A 24 29.32 -7.81 7.12
C PHE A 24 29.10 -7.11 8.48
N SER A 25 29.59 -5.87 8.60
CA SER A 25 29.50 -5.10 9.84
C SER A 25 28.25 -4.22 9.88
N TYR A 26 27.27 -4.58 10.69
CA TYR A 26 26.08 -3.75 10.92
C TYR A 26 26.37 -2.47 11.72
N VAL A 27 27.43 -2.43 12.52
CA VAL A 27 27.86 -1.19 13.18
C VAL A 27 28.21 -0.11 12.16
N GLN A 28 29.01 -0.47 11.15
CA GLN A 28 29.38 0.46 10.10
C GLN A 28 28.19 0.83 9.19
N ALA A 29 27.39 -0.16 8.83
CA ALA A 29 26.22 0.01 7.98
C ALA A 29 25.18 0.96 8.63
N LEU A 30 24.78 0.73 9.87
CA LEU A 30 23.84 1.59 10.58
C LEU A 30 24.39 3.00 10.81
N LYS A 31 25.67 3.10 11.15
CA LYS A 31 26.33 4.41 11.32
C LYS A 31 26.33 5.22 10.01
N SER A 32 26.48 4.57 8.85
CA SER A 32 26.45 5.27 7.55
C SER A 32 25.10 5.90 7.23
N VAL A 33 24.01 5.39 7.83
CA VAL A 33 22.65 5.93 7.71
C VAL A 33 22.20 6.72 8.96
N GLY A 34 23.15 7.09 9.82
CA GLY A 34 22.90 7.94 10.98
C GLY A 34 22.20 7.24 12.16
N LYS A 35 22.29 5.90 12.26
CA LYS A 35 21.66 5.09 13.31
C LYS A 35 22.68 4.44 14.24
N ASP A 36 22.32 4.24 15.51
CA ASP A 36 23.16 3.49 16.47
C ASP A 36 22.62 2.05 16.60
N ILE A 37 23.49 1.07 16.46
CA ILE A 37 23.15 -0.35 16.58
C ILE A 37 22.49 -0.69 17.93
N LYS A 38 22.82 0.06 18.99
CA LYS A 38 22.27 -0.15 20.33
C LYS A 38 20.75 0.06 20.40
N ASP A 39 20.20 0.90 19.53
CA ASP A 39 18.78 1.19 19.50
C ASP A 39 17.96 0.00 18.96
N TYR A 40 18.63 -0.96 18.32
CA TYR A 40 18.02 -2.11 17.66
C TYR A 40 18.42 -3.46 18.31
N GLN A 41 19.34 -3.46 19.29
CA GLN A 41 19.69 -4.66 20.04
C GLN A 41 18.66 -4.94 21.13
N LYS A 42 18.19 -6.20 21.27
CA LYS A 42 17.39 -6.58 22.44
C LYS A 42 18.28 -6.75 23.66
N ALA A 43 17.83 -6.22 24.80
CA ALA A 43 18.52 -6.33 26.08
C ALA A 43 18.71 -7.80 26.58
N THR A 44 17.95 -8.76 26.02
CA THR A 44 17.96 -10.19 26.39
C THR A 44 19.01 -11.01 25.65
N THR A 45 19.52 -10.57 24.53
CA THR A 45 20.52 -11.31 23.72
C THR A 45 21.96 -10.98 24.12
N GLY A 46 22.15 -10.20 25.15
CA GLY A 46 23.38 -9.98 25.95
C GLY A 46 24.71 -10.22 25.30
N THR A 47 24.96 -9.85 24.01
CA THR A 47 26.29 -9.73 23.42
C THR A 47 26.21 -9.32 21.95
N GLN A 48 26.82 -8.28 21.61
CA GLN A 48 27.82 -8.00 20.56
C GLN A 48 27.72 -8.75 19.22
N HIS A 49 26.53 -9.25 18.79
CA HIS A 49 26.37 -9.74 17.43
C HIS A 49 26.33 -8.53 16.50
N GLN A 50 27.49 -8.15 15.97
CA GLN A 50 27.67 -6.96 15.14
C GLN A 50 28.11 -7.30 13.71
N PHE A 51 28.52 -8.58 13.53
CA PHE A 51 29.06 -9.10 12.28
C PHE A 51 28.26 -10.31 11.84
N LEU A 52 27.65 -10.20 10.68
CA LEU A 52 26.97 -11.30 10.00
C LEU A 52 28.00 -12.07 9.16
N ASP A 53 27.94 -13.39 9.16
CA ASP A 53 28.90 -14.23 8.45
C ASP A 53 28.92 -13.96 6.94
N ILE A 54 27.76 -13.96 6.27
CA ILE A 54 27.68 -13.74 4.82
C ILE A 54 26.42 -12.93 4.50
N ARG A 55 26.58 -11.88 3.70
CA ARG A 55 25.47 -11.05 3.20
C ARG A 55 25.54 -10.93 1.70
N PHE A 56 24.39 -11.15 1.05
CA PHE A 56 24.22 -10.94 -0.38
C PHE A 56 23.14 -9.90 -0.61
N GLU A 57 23.28 -9.09 -1.65
CA GLU A 57 22.24 -8.15 -2.03
C GLU A 57 22.22 -7.82 -3.51
N ASN A 58 21.04 -7.45 -3.98
CA ASN A 58 20.82 -6.63 -5.16
C ASN A 58 19.92 -5.43 -4.81
N GLU A 59 19.29 -4.81 -5.78
CA GLU A 59 18.43 -3.65 -5.55
C GLU A 59 17.15 -3.96 -4.76
N ARG A 60 16.69 -5.22 -4.72
CA ARG A 60 15.38 -5.63 -4.21
C ARG A 60 15.45 -6.58 -3.02
N LEU A 61 16.47 -7.43 -2.98
CA LEU A 61 16.60 -8.55 -2.06
C LEU A 61 17.91 -8.50 -1.29
N VAL A 62 17.84 -8.86 -0.01
CA VAL A 62 19.00 -9.17 0.83
C VAL A 62 18.87 -10.60 1.33
N ILE A 63 19.96 -11.36 1.27
CA ILE A 63 20.04 -12.68 1.87
C ILE A 63 21.07 -12.62 3.01
N LEU A 64 20.63 -12.93 4.21
CA LEU A 64 21.43 -12.98 5.42
C LEU A 64 21.75 -14.43 5.74
N VAL A 65 23.02 -14.79 5.85
CA VAL A 65 23.44 -16.16 6.22
C VAL A 65 24.32 -16.12 7.46
N GLU A 66 23.86 -16.78 8.51
CA GLU A 66 24.65 -17.06 9.71
C GLU A 66 25.06 -18.53 9.71
N CYS A 67 26.33 -18.79 9.90
CA CYS A 67 26.93 -20.12 9.83
C CYS A 67 27.20 -20.70 11.23
N LYS A 68 26.86 -21.95 11.44
CA LYS A 68 27.18 -22.70 12.66
C LYS A 68 27.81 -24.05 12.29
N ASN A 69 28.77 -24.53 13.09
CA ASN A 69 29.39 -25.81 12.78
C ASN A 69 28.41 -26.99 12.79
N LYS A 70 27.66 -27.21 13.87
CA LYS A 70 26.51 -28.15 13.94
C LYS A 70 25.42 -27.58 14.81
N PHE A 71 24.16 -27.59 14.36
CA PHE A 71 23.04 -27.07 15.13
C PHE A 71 22.84 -27.78 16.45
N SER A 72 23.06 -29.08 16.50
CA SER A 72 22.98 -29.91 17.73
C SER A 72 23.95 -29.49 18.87
N LYS A 73 24.97 -28.69 18.56
CA LYS A 73 25.93 -28.16 19.55
C LYS A 73 25.53 -26.81 20.12
N TRP A 74 24.45 -26.20 19.63
CA TRP A 74 24.02 -24.85 20.00
C TRP A 74 22.63 -24.85 20.62
N ASP A 75 22.41 -23.93 21.54
CA ASP A 75 21.05 -23.60 21.98
C ASP A 75 20.27 -23.00 20.80
N LYS A 76 19.18 -23.63 20.43
CA LYS A 76 18.35 -23.26 19.27
C LYS A 76 17.83 -21.84 19.39
N ASN A 77 17.26 -21.48 20.54
CA ASN A 77 16.71 -20.15 20.77
C ASN A 77 17.79 -19.07 20.66
N LYS A 78 19.01 -19.41 21.07
CA LYS A 78 20.15 -18.48 21.01
C LYS A 78 20.59 -18.19 19.58
N ILE A 79 20.71 -19.21 18.72
CA ILE A 79 21.13 -19.02 17.32
C ILE A 79 20.01 -18.37 16.50
N GLN A 80 18.75 -18.71 16.75
CA GLN A 80 17.60 -18.04 16.15
C GLN A 80 17.52 -16.57 16.60
N GLY A 81 17.67 -16.29 17.88
CA GLY A 81 17.70 -14.93 18.42
C GLY A 81 18.83 -14.07 17.83
N GLN A 82 20.01 -14.66 17.57
CA GLN A 82 21.11 -13.99 16.88
C GLN A 82 20.72 -13.59 15.45
N LEU A 83 20.12 -14.51 14.69
CA LEU A 83 19.69 -14.22 13.32
C LEU A 83 18.54 -13.20 13.30
N GLN A 84 17.63 -13.21 14.30
CA GLN A 84 16.59 -12.21 14.45
C GLN A 84 17.16 -10.80 14.71
N ASP A 85 18.29 -10.68 15.44
CA ASP A 85 18.98 -9.41 15.61
C ASP A 85 19.49 -8.86 14.27
N TYR A 86 20.08 -9.72 13.42
CA TYR A 86 20.52 -9.32 12.08
C TYR A 86 19.36 -8.90 11.18
N VAL A 87 18.23 -9.57 11.25
CA VAL A 87 17.00 -9.15 10.54
C VAL A 87 16.56 -7.75 10.99
N ARG A 88 16.61 -7.45 12.29
CA ARG A 88 16.30 -6.10 12.81
C ARG A 88 17.28 -5.04 12.34
N PHE A 89 18.58 -5.36 12.36
CA PHE A 89 19.60 -4.43 11.86
C PHE A 89 19.43 -4.16 10.37
N GLU A 90 19.14 -5.19 9.58
CA GLU A 90 18.91 -5.04 8.16
C GLU A 90 17.66 -4.19 7.87
N LYS A 91 16.55 -4.43 8.55
CA LYS A 91 15.34 -3.59 8.44
C LYS A 91 15.61 -2.12 8.80
N ALA A 92 16.49 -1.86 9.76
CA ALA A 92 16.91 -0.51 10.10
C ALA A 92 17.87 0.10 9.07
N TYR A 93 18.63 -0.71 8.35
CA TYR A 93 19.62 -0.28 7.37
C TYR A 93 19.01 -0.11 5.97
N SER A 94 18.18 -1.06 5.53
CA SER A 94 17.60 -1.07 4.19
C SER A 94 16.11 -1.45 4.20
N GLU A 95 15.40 -1.07 3.15
CA GLU A 95 13.98 -1.44 2.95
C GLU A 95 13.81 -2.66 2.02
N LYS A 96 14.89 -3.41 1.79
CA LYS A 96 14.87 -4.57 0.89
C LYS A 96 14.17 -5.75 1.54
N LYS A 97 13.65 -6.66 0.72
CA LYS A 97 13.15 -7.94 1.20
C LYS A 97 14.29 -8.76 1.77
N ILE A 98 13.99 -9.55 2.80
CA ILE A 98 14.99 -10.34 3.52
C ILE A 98 14.67 -11.82 3.37
N VAL A 99 15.70 -12.60 3.03
CA VAL A 99 15.76 -14.04 3.26
C VAL A 99 16.82 -14.26 4.35
N ALA A 100 16.45 -14.93 5.43
CA ALA A 100 17.35 -15.23 6.53
C ALA A 100 17.63 -16.73 6.58
N ILE A 101 18.88 -17.10 6.68
CA ILE A 101 19.35 -18.49 6.61
C ILE A 101 20.29 -18.79 7.78
N LEU A 102 20.03 -19.88 8.50
CA LEU A 102 21.03 -20.57 9.31
C LEU A 102 21.58 -21.75 8.49
N ALA A 103 22.90 -21.91 8.42
CA ALA A 103 23.52 -22.95 7.66
C ALA A 103 24.57 -23.70 8.50
N GLU A 104 24.56 -25.06 8.48
CA GLU A 104 25.62 -25.86 9.07
C GLU A 104 26.87 -25.88 8.19
N THR A 105 28.03 -25.67 8.79
CA THR A 105 29.34 -25.80 8.10
C THR A 105 29.96 -27.16 8.21
N ASP A 106 29.63 -27.96 9.25
CA ASP A 106 30.06 -29.35 9.44
C ASP A 106 28.95 -30.36 9.10
N GLY A 107 27.95 -29.93 8.35
CA GLY A 107 26.78 -30.69 7.89
C GLY A 107 26.15 -30.04 6.68
N ASP A 108 24.96 -30.51 6.32
CA ASP A 108 24.20 -30.00 5.17
C ASP A 108 22.84 -29.41 5.58
N GLU A 109 22.58 -29.34 6.90
CA GLU A 109 21.32 -28.80 7.39
C GLU A 109 21.27 -27.27 7.22
N ILE A 110 20.14 -26.78 6.72
CA ILE A 110 19.84 -25.36 6.64
C ILE A 110 18.44 -25.08 7.19
N TRP A 111 18.26 -23.89 7.76
CA TRP A 111 16.96 -23.36 8.14
C TRP A 111 16.76 -22.03 7.45
N VAL A 112 15.63 -21.86 6.77
CA VAL A 112 15.35 -20.70 5.94
C VAL A 112 14.06 -20.02 6.41
N TRP A 113 14.08 -18.70 6.47
CA TRP A 113 12.92 -17.83 6.73
C TRP A 113 12.85 -16.75 5.67
N TYR A 114 11.64 -16.53 5.16
CA TYR A 114 11.35 -15.45 4.21
C TYR A 114 9.86 -15.09 4.29
N GLY A 115 9.48 -13.95 3.74
CA GLY A 115 8.07 -13.57 3.69
C GLY A 115 7.84 -12.08 3.88
N GLN A 116 6.61 -11.72 4.20
CA GLN A 116 6.18 -10.34 4.42
C GLN A 116 6.85 -9.73 5.66
N SER A 117 6.90 -10.50 6.76
CA SER A 117 7.67 -10.16 7.94
C SER A 117 8.52 -11.37 8.30
N VAL A 118 9.84 -11.20 8.34
CA VAL A 118 10.75 -12.27 8.68
C VAL A 118 10.85 -12.39 10.19
N ILE A 119 10.24 -13.46 10.73
CA ILE A 119 10.25 -13.84 12.14
C ILE A 119 11.05 -15.14 12.25
N ILE A 120 12.08 -15.16 13.08
CA ILE A 120 12.99 -16.29 13.22
C ILE A 120 12.56 -17.16 14.39
N ASP A 121 11.68 -18.11 14.11
CA ASP A 121 11.22 -19.14 15.03
C ASP A 121 10.87 -20.44 14.25
N ASP A 122 10.37 -21.46 14.95
CA ASP A 122 10.04 -22.74 14.34
C ASP A 122 8.74 -22.71 13.52
N ASP A 123 7.80 -21.90 13.93
CA ASP A 123 6.48 -21.83 13.30
C ASP A 123 6.55 -21.14 11.94
N HIS A 124 7.49 -20.20 11.78
CA HIS A 124 7.71 -19.44 10.55
C HIS A 124 8.83 -20.00 9.67
N LYS A 125 9.52 -21.06 10.13
CA LYS A 125 10.56 -21.72 9.33
C LYS A 125 9.95 -22.34 8.07
N ALA A 126 10.57 -22.10 6.92
CA ALA A 126 10.17 -22.71 5.66
C ALA A 126 10.61 -24.19 5.62
N ASN A 127 9.70 -25.09 6.01
CA ASN A 127 10.01 -26.52 6.16
C ASN A 127 10.34 -27.22 4.82
N ASP A 128 9.89 -26.67 3.70
CA ASP A 128 10.16 -27.18 2.36
C ASP A 128 11.53 -26.74 1.81
N GLU A 129 12.17 -25.77 2.47
CA GLU A 129 13.47 -25.24 2.09
C GLU A 129 14.61 -26.00 2.81
N THR A 130 14.98 -27.14 2.27
CA THR A 130 15.99 -28.04 2.86
C THR A 130 17.35 -27.99 2.17
N ILE A 131 17.46 -27.28 1.03
CA ILE A 131 18.68 -27.11 0.25
C ILE A 131 18.92 -25.64 -0.09
N LEU A 132 20.20 -25.23 -0.12
CA LEU A 132 20.56 -23.89 -0.56
C LEU A 132 20.21 -23.67 -2.04
N ARG A 133 19.60 -22.54 -2.31
CA ARG A 133 19.26 -22.07 -3.66
C ARG A 133 20.26 -21.01 -4.14
N THR A 134 20.22 -20.73 -5.44
CA THR A 134 20.90 -19.56 -6.02
C THR A 134 20.20 -18.27 -5.61
N PHE A 135 20.89 -17.15 -5.71
CA PHE A 135 20.29 -15.82 -5.43
C PHE A 135 19.03 -15.57 -6.27
N ALA A 136 19.06 -15.93 -7.55
CA ALA A 136 17.91 -15.77 -8.44
C ALA A 136 16.71 -16.63 -8.02
N GLU A 137 16.95 -17.86 -7.56
CA GLU A 137 15.88 -18.74 -7.05
C GLU A 137 15.29 -18.22 -5.74
N TYR A 138 16.09 -17.61 -4.85
CA TYR A 138 15.57 -16.92 -3.66
C TYR A 138 14.82 -15.64 -4.02
N GLU A 139 15.26 -14.91 -5.04
CA GLU A 139 14.52 -13.77 -5.56
C GLU A 139 13.15 -14.21 -6.13
N ASP A 140 13.12 -15.28 -6.91
CA ASP A 140 11.87 -15.89 -7.41
C ASP A 140 10.96 -16.35 -6.25
N LEU A 141 11.53 -16.87 -5.17
CA LEU A 141 10.80 -17.29 -3.97
C LEU A 141 10.13 -16.10 -3.26
N CYS A 142 10.82 -14.96 -3.20
CA CYS A 142 10.34 -13.76 -2.50
C CYS A 142 9.40 -12.89 -3.35
N PHE A 143 9.61 -12.84 -4.64
CA PHE A 143 8.90 -11.92 -5.55
C PHE A 143 8.05 -12.64 -6.59
N GLY A 144 8.11 -13.95 -6.66
CA GLY A 144 7.58 -14.73 -7.76
C GLY A 144 8.42 -14.55 -9.04
N LYS A 145 8.12 -15.34 -10.06
CA LYS A 145 8.76 -15.15 -11.38
C LYS A 145 8.28 -13.84 -11.97
N VAL A 146 9.16 -13.05 -12.55
CA VAL A 146 8.82 -11.76 -13.21
C VAL A 146 7.71 -11.96 -14.25
N ASN A 147 7.68 -13.09 -14.93
CA ASN A 147 6.62 -13.47 -15.87
C ASN A 147 5.25 -13.71 -15.18
N ASP A 148 5.19 -13.96 -13.91
CA ASP A 148 3.92 -14.25 -13.20
C ASP A 148 3.10 -12.97 -12.99
N LYS A 149 3.74 -11.83 -12.74
CA LYS A 149 3.05 -10.52 -12.69
C LYS A 149 2.37 -10.20 -14.02
N ILE A 150 3.01 -10.51 -15.14
CA ILE A 150 2.43 -10.33 -16.48
C ILE A 150 1.27 -11.30 -16.69
N LYS A 151 1.44 -12.58 -16.34
CA LYS A 151 0.37 -13.58 -16.40
C LYS A 151 -0.82 -13.20 -15.53
N VAL A 152 -0.59 -12.72 -14.31
CA VAL A 152 -1.67 -12.25 -13.42
C VAL A 152 -2.42 -11.09 -14.04
N VAL A 153 -1.74 -10.09 -14.61
CA VAL A 153 -2.40 -8.96 -15.30
C VAL A 153 -3.21 -9.44 -16.51
N ASP A 154 -2.68 -10.33 -17.31
CA ASP A 154 -3.39 -10.90 -18.46
C ASP A 154 -4.56 -11.78 -18.02
N SER A 155 -4.38 -12.56 -16.94
CA SER A 155 -5.45 -13.36 -16.34
C SER A 155 -6.57 -12.48 -15.79
N ILE A 156 -6.25 -11.36 -15.15
CA ILE A 156 -7.25 -10.38 -14.68
C ILE A 156 -8.05 -9.81 -15.86
N LYS A 157 -7.39 -9.48 -16.96
CA LYS A 157 -8.04 -8.98 -18.15
C LYS A 157 -8.99 -10.02 -18.73
N THR A 158 -8.52 -11.25 -18.89
CA THR A 158 -9.33 -12.39 -19.39
C THR A 158 -10.52 -12.66 -18.46
N LEU A 159 -10.30 -12.64 -17.14
CA LEU A 159 -11.38 -12.81 -16.18
C LEU A 159 -12.42 -11.69 -16.26
N ASN A 160 -11.97 -10.44 -16.43
CA ASN A 160 -12.88 -9.31 -16.57
C ASN A 160 -13.71 -9.38 -17.86
N GLU A 161 -13.12 -9.82 -18.96
CA GLU A 161 -13.83 -10.08 -20.23
C GLU A 161 -14.85 -11.22 -20.07
N LYS A 162 -14.48 -12.31 -19.38
CA LYS A 162 -15.38 -13.41 -19.05
C LYS A 162 -16.57 -12.93 -18.19
N LEU A 163 -16.33 -12.22 -17.12
CA LEU A 163 -17.37 -11.67 -16.26
C LEU A 163 -18.31 -10.72 -17.02
N HIS A 164 -17.78 -10.02 -18.02
CA HIS A 164 -18.57 -9.18 -18.89
C HIS A 164 -19.49 -10.01 -19.79
N SER A 165 -18.96 -11.08 -20.40
CA SER A 165 -19.77 -11.99 -21.23
C SER A 165 -20.84 -12.73 -20.45
N ASP A 166 -20.56 -13.06 -19.19
CA ASP A 166 -21.48 -13.74 -18.27
C ASP A 166 -22.48 -12.76 -17.60
N GLY A 167 -22.52 -11.50 -18.04
CA GLY A 167 -23.50 -10.50 -17.63
C GLY A 167 -23.26 -9.83 -16.29
N ILE A 168 -22.10 -10.05 -15.63
CA ILE A 168 -21.80 -9.42 -14.33
C ILE A 168 -21.48 -7.93 -14.52
N ASN A 169 -22.23 -7.08 -13.82
CA ASN A 169 -22.07 -5.62 -13.86
C ASN A 169 -20.65 -5.21 -13.45
N GLU A 170 -20.09 -4.24 -14.15
CA GLU A 170 -18.72 -3.74 -13.94
C GLU A 170 -18.46 -3.35 -12.47
N LYS A 171 -19.42 -2.71 -11.79
CA LYS A 171 -19.31 -2.29 -10.39
C LYS A 171 -19.25 -3.46 -9.41
N LEU A 172 -19.80 -4.59 -9.78
CA LEU A 172 -19.90 -5.78 -8.93
C LEU A 172 -18.66 -6.69 -9.05
N ARG A 173 -17.97 -6.68 -10.20
CA ARG A 173 -16.92 -7.66 -10.53
C ARG A 173 -15.83 -7.73 -9.49
N SER A 174 -15.29 -6.60 -9.05
CA SER A 174 -14.21 -6.56 -8.06
C SER A 174 -14.60 -7.24 -6.74
N GLN A 175 -15.77 -6.91 -6.21
CA GLN A 175 -16.28 -7.50 -4.96
C GLN A 175 -16.61 -8.98 -5.14
N PHE A 176 -17.24 -9.35 -6.25
CA PHE A 176 -17.60 -10.75 -6.54
C PHE A 176 -16.37 -11.64 -6.65
N VAL A 177 -15.38 -11.21 -7.43
CA VAL A 177 -14.11 -11.95 -7.58
C VAL A 177 -13.35 -12.02 -6.26
N GLY A 178 -13.29 -10.92 -5.50
CA GLY A 178 -12.69 -10.91 -4.17
C GLY A 178 -13.36 -11.88 -3.20
N THR A 179 -14.68 -11.95 -3.24
CA THR A 179 -15.48 -12.87 -2.45
C THR A 179 -15.21 -14.34 -2.84
N CYS A 180 -15.17 -14.63 -4.15
CA CYS A 180 -14.83 -15.96 -4.68
C CYS A 180 -13.40 -16.38 -4.28
N LEU A 181 -12.44 -15.47 -4.44
CA LEU A 181 -11.04 -15.69 -4.07
C LEU A 181 -10.90 -16.04 -2.59
N LEU A 182 -11.56 -15.25 -1.72
CA LEU A 182 -11.55 -15.49 -0.29
C LEU A 182 -12.13 -16.86 0.07
N ALA A 183 -13.23 -17.24 -0.57
CA ALA A 183 -13.85 -18.53 -0.36
C ALA A 183 -12.96 -19.70 -0.83
N LEU A 184 -12.34 -19.59 -2.01
CA LEU A 184 -11.40 -20.59 -2.56
C LEU A 184 -10.20 -20.79 -1.63
N LYS A 185 -9.57 -19.72 -1.15
CA LYS A 185 -8.47 -19.79 -0.18
C LYS A 185 -8.87 -20.46 1.14
N ASN A 186 -10.14 -20.45 1.48
CA ASN A 186 -10.66 -21.07 2.71
C ASN A 186 -11.41 -22.39 2.44
N GLY A 187 -11.04 -23.08 1.35
CA GLY A 187 -11.45 -24.46 1.12
C GLY A 187 -12.84 -24.62 0.48
N LEU A 188 -13.29 -23.66 -0.32
CA LEU A 188 -14.54 -23.80 -1.08
C LEU A 188 -14.50 -25.02 -1.98
N VAL A 189 -15.46 -25.93 -1.81
CA VAL A 189 -15.73 -27.03 -2.74
C VAL A 189 -16.77 -26.58 -3.76
N TYR A 190 -16.38 -26.51 -5.03
CA TYR A 190 -17.26 -26.03 -6.11
C TYR A 190 -17.36 -27.00 -7.29
N LYS A 191 -16.38 -27.92 -7.46
CA LYS A 191 -16.35 -28.89 -8.55
C LYS A 191 -17.27 -30.09 -8.24
N GLY A 192 -18.06 -30.50 -9.23
CA GLY A 192 -18.91 -31.69 -9.11
C GLY A 192 -20.04 -31.56 -8.11
N VAL A 193 -20.43 -30.34 -7.74
CA VAL A 193 -21.56 -30.09 -6.83
C VAL A 193 -22.85 -30.49 -7.52
N LYS A 194 -23.68 -31.32 -6.80
CA LYS A 194 -24.96 -31.81 -7.30
C LYS A 194 -26.11 -31.08 -6.60
N GLU A 195 -27.28 -31.17 -7.24
CA GLU A 195 -28.55 -30.77 -6.63
C GLU A 195 -28.71 -31.43 -5.26
N THR A 196 -29.17 -30.67 -4.28
CA THR A 196 -29.43 -31.12 -2.92
C THR A 196 -30.91 -30.88 -2.56
N ILE A 197 -31.38 -31.49 -1.50
CA ILE A 197 -32.75 -31.28 -0.97
C ILE A 197 -32.64 -30.47 0.32
N ASP A 198 -33.33 -29.34 0.40
CA ASP A 198 -33.46 -28.59 1.64
C ASP A 198 -34.16 -29.41 2.71
N PRO A 199 -33.50 -29.75 3.82
CA PRO A 199 -34.07 -30.62 4.86
C PRO A 199 -35.28 -30.02 5.58
N ARG A 200 -35.45 -28.69 5.52
CA ARG A 200 -36.55 -27.97 6.18
C ARG A 200 -37.80 -27.87 5.29
N THR A 201 -37.60 -27.69 4.00
CA THR A 201 -38.69 -27.40 3.06
C THR A 201 -38.97 -28.54 2.09
N GLY A 202 -38.08 -29.56 2.00
CA GLY A 202 -38.14 -30.64 1.02
C GLY A 202 -37.94 -30.20 -0.43
N LYS A 203 -37.61 -28.95 -0.69
CA LYS A 203 -37.39 -28.39 -2.03
C LYS A 203 -36.00 -28.71 -2.55
N LYS A 204 -35.90 -28.94 -3.85
CA LYS A 204 -34.64 -29.10 -4.54
C LYS A 204 -33.88 -27.77 -4.60
N ILE A 205 -32.60 -27.81 -4.27
CA ILE A 205 -31.67 -26.67 -4.35
C ILE A 205 -30.71 -26.95 -5.52
N ALA A 206 -30.73 -26.09 -6.51
CA ALA A 206 -29.85 -26.19 -7.68
C ALA A 206 -28.35 -26.00 -7.31
N PRO A 207 -27.42 -26.64 -8.03
CA PRO A 207 -25.99 -26.67 -7.69
C PRO A 207 -25.37 -25.29 -7.48
N GLU A 208 -25.68 -24.30 -8.33
CA GLU A 208 -25.19 -22.93 -8.21
C GLU A 208 -25.59 -22.28 -6.87
N LYS A 209 -26.80 -22.56 -6.39
CA LYS A 209 -27.28 -22.06 -5.09
C LYS A 209 -26.59 -22.76 -3.92
N VAL A 210 -26.19 -24.02 -4.08
CA VAL A 210 -25.41 -24.76 -3.08
C VAL A 210 -24.02 -24.11 -2.97
N VAL A 211 -23.36 -23.84 -4.10
CA VAL A 211 -22.05 -23.18 -4.12
C VAL A 211 -22.11 -21.77 -3.52
N LEU A 212 -23.07 -20.93 -3.93
CA LEU A 212 -23.24 -19.57 -3.38
C LEU A 212 -23.53 -19.59 -1.87
N LYS A 213 -24.27 -20.57 -1.39
CA LYS A 213 -24.50 -20.78 0.05
C LYS A 213 -23.21 -21.17 0.76
N SER A 214 -22.41 -22.07 0.21
CA SER A 214 -21.10 -22.43 0.78
C SER A 214 -20.16 -21.25 0.87
N ILE A 215 -20.14 -20.35 -0.13
CA ILE A 215 -19.39 -19.10 -0.07
C ILE A 215 -19.87 -18.23 1.11
N LYS A 216 -21.18 -18.06 1.28
CA LYS A 216 -21.75 -17.31 2.43
C LYS A 216 -21.34 -17.90 3.78
N ASP A 217 -21.44 -19.21 3.92
CA ASP A 217 -21.11 -19.92 5.16
C ASP A 217 -19.61 -19.76 5.52
N ILE A 218 -18.72 -19.80 4.52
CA ILE A 218 -17.28 -19.55 4.68
C ILE A 218 -17.03 -18.11 5.14
N LEU A 219 -17.63 -17.11 4.49
CA LEU A 219 -17.47 -15.69 4.86
C LEU A 219 -17.98 -15.43 6.28
N GLU A 220 -19.11 -16.01 6.64
CA GLU A 220 -19.65 -15.93 7.99
C GLU A 220 -18.70 -16.54 9.02
N GLY A 221 -18.13 -17.69 8.71
CA GLY A 221 -17.12 -18.36 9.53
C GLY A 221 -15.87 -17.49 9.74
N LEU A 222 -15.36 -16.85 8.69
CA LEU A 222 -14.19 -15.96 8.76
C LEU A 222 -14.47 -14.75 9.64
N LEU A 223 -15.57 -14.05 9.42
CA LEU A 223 -15.96 -12.89 10.22
C LEU A 223 -16.27 -13.25 11.68
N THR A 224 -16.66 -14.49 11.96
CA THR A 224 -16.92 -14.96 13.33
C THR A 224 -15.63 -15.26 14.07
N ARG A 225 -14.68 -15.94 13.44
CA ARG A 225 -13.39 -16.30 14.05
C ARG A 225 -12.56 -15.06 14.41
N SER A 226 -12.65 -14.04 13.59
CA SER A 226 -11.85 -12.83 13.74
C SER A 226 -12.32 -11.88 14.85
N GLY A 227 -13.51 -12.07 15.42
CA GLY A 227 -14.07 -11.15 16.42
C GLY A 227 -14.42 -9.76 15.85
N SER A 228 -14.65 -9.68 14.54
CA SER A 228 -14.81 -8.44 13.78
C SER A 228 -15.86 -7.49 14.35
N LEU A 229 -15.50 -6.23 14.53
CA LEU A 229 -16.45 -5.15 14.78
C LEU A 229 -17.42 -5.02 13.60
N ASN A 230 -18.71 -4.79 13.91
CA ASN A 230 -19.75 -4.66 12.90
C ASN A 230 -19.89 -5.87 11.94
N LYS A 231 -19.62 -7.08 12.44
CA LYS A 231 -19.73 -8.34 11.69
C LYS A 231 -21.04 -8.44 10.89
N ALA A 232 -22.16 -8.18 11.55
CA ALA A 232 -23.49 -8.26 10.93
C ALA A 232 -23.63 -7.31 9.75
N GLY A 233 -23.12 -6.07 9.87
CA GLY A 233 -23.13 -5.09 8.80
C GLY A 233 -22.25 -5.50 7.62
N LYS A 234 -21.03 -5.98 7.88
CA LYS A 234 -20.11 -6.47 6.84
C LYS A 234 -20.71 -7.65 6.07
N LEU A 235 -21.23 -8.63 6.80
CA LEU A 235 -21.85 -9.82 6.20
C LEU A 235 -23.13 -9.44 5.41
N ALA A 236 -23.95 -8.52 5.94
CA ALA A 236 -25.13 -8.04 5.26
C ALA A 236 -24.79 -7.37 3.92
N VAL A 237 -23.76 -6.53 3.88
CA VAL A 237 -23.31 -5.86 2.64
C VAL A 237 -22.74 -6.88 1.64
N LEU A 238 -21.86 -7.78 2.05
CA LEU A 238 -21.30 -8.82 1.18
C LEU A 238 -22.40 -9.74 0.62
N ASN A 239 -23.37 -10.12 1.43
CA ASN A 239 -24.49 -10.92 0.98
C ASN A 239 -25.42 -10.13 0.06
N SER A 240 -25.95 -8.98 0.49
CA SER A 240 -26.98 -8.25 -0.23
C SER A 240 -26.48 -7.58 -1.52
N LYS A 241 -25.24 -7.12 -1.54
CA LYS A 241 -24.67 -6.36 -2.67
C LYS A 241 -23.84 -7.22 -3.62
N VAL A 242 -23.43 -8.43 -3.21
CA VAL A 242 -22.59 -9.29 -4.04
C VAL A 242 -23.29 -10.60 -4.34
N LEU A 243 -23.46 -11.46 -3.32
CA LEU A 243 -23.94 -12.83 -3.54
C LEU A 243 -25.46 -12.92 -3.79
N ASP A 244 -26.21 -11.92 -3.32
CA ASP A 244 -27.65 -11.81 -3.57
C ASP A 244 -28.01 -10.89 -4.74
N ASP A 245 -26.99 -10.30 -5.40
CA ASP A 245 -27.20 -9.51 -6.60
C ASP A 245 -27.82 -10.36 -7.73
N GLN A 246 -28.67 -9.74 -8.55
CA GLN A 246 -29.39 -10.44 -9.60
C GLN A 246 -28.45 -11.00 -10.67
N ASP A 247 -27.37 -10.30 -10.99
CA ASP A 247 -26.38 -10.75 -11.97
C ASP A 247 -25.71 -12.04 -11.50
N VAL A 248 -25.31 -12.13 -10.22
CA VAL A 248 -24.69 -13.33 -9.62
C VAL A 248 -25.69 -14.47 -9.49
N LYS A 249 -26.94 -14.18 -9.09
CA LYS A 249 -27.99 -15.21 -8.97
C LYS A 249 -28.44 -15.79 -10.31
N SER A 250 -28.24 -15.06 -11.41
CA SER A 250 -28.60 -15.52 -12.75
C SER A 250 -27.55 -16.43 -13.38
N LEU A 251 -26.34 -16.52 -12.80
CA LEU A 251 -25.32 -17.45 -13.27
C LEU A 251 -25.80 -18.88 -13.20
N THR A 252 -25.61 -19.62 -14.28
CA THR A 252 -25.75 -21.07 -14.28
C THR A 252 -24.63 -21.72 -13.47
N TYR A 253 -24.82 -22.96 -13.03
CA TYR A 253 -23.76 -23.69 -12.33
C TYR A 253 -22.46 -23.76 -13.16
N LYS A 254 -22.57 -23.96 -14.49
CA LYS A 254 -21.42 -24.05 -15.40
C LYS A 254 -20.64 -22.72 -15.46
N GLU A 255 -21.33 -21.60 -15.59
CA GLU A 255 -20.69 -20.27 -15.61
C GLU A 255 -19.99 -19.98 -14.27
N LEU A 256 -20.64 -20.27 -13.16
CA LEU A 256 -20.07 -20.09 -11.81
C LEU A 256 -18.86 -21.03 -11.61
N GLU A 257 -18.94 -22.30 -12.00
CA GLU A 257 -17.85 -23.27 -11.95
C GLU A 257 -16.65 -22.80 -12.78
N ASP A 258 -16.90 -22.33 -14.02
CA ASP A 258 -15.85 -21.84 -14.92
C ASP A 258 -15.16 -20.56 -14.38
N ILE A 259 -15.90 -19.66 -13.73
CA ILE A 259 -15.32 -18.48 -13.07
C ILE A 259 -14.45 -18.90 -11.88
N LEU A 260 -14.96 -19.77 -11.01
CA LEU A 260 -14.24 -20.26 -9.85
C LEU A 260 -12.99 -21.05 -10.26
N GLN A 261 -13.11 -21.93 -11.27
CA GLN A 261 -11.98 -22.67 -11.81
C GLN A 261 -10.89 -21.74 -12.36
N PHE A 262 -11.30 -20.69 -13.09
CA PHE A 262 -10.34 -19.72 -13.61
C PHE A 262 -9.58 -19.01 -12.50
N ILE A 263 -10.28 -18.58 -11.44
CA ILE A 263 -9.67 -17.93 -10.27
C ILE A 263 -8.73 -18.90 -9.56
N ASP A 264 -9.17 -20.14 -9.36
CA ASP A 264 -8.42 -21.18 -8.67
C ASP A 264 -7.11 -21.53 -9.39
N ASP A 265 -7.14 -21.63 -10.74
CA ASP A 265 -5.98 -22.00 -11.55
C ASP A 265 -5.02 -20.84 -11.83
N ASN A 266 -5.53 -19.60 -11.98
CA ASN A 266 -4.77 -18.48 -12.51
C ASN A 266 -4.54 -17.33 -11.51
N VAL A 267 -5.17 -17.36 -10.34
CA VAL A 267 -5.06 -16.29 -9.33
C VAL A 267 -4.63 -16.83 -7.97
N VAL A 268 -5.32 -17.87 -7.46
CA VAL A 268 -5.04 -18.43 -6.12
C VAL A 268 -3.58 -18.84 -5.93
N PRO A 269 -2.89 -19.50 -6.90
CA PRO A 269 -1.51 -19.95 -6.72
C PRO A 269 -0.50 -18.81 -6.52
N TYR A 270 -0.85 -17.59 -6.95
CA TYR A 270 0.00 -16.40 -6.83
C TYR A 270 -0.27 -15.59 -5.56
N ILE A 271 -1.24 -16.03 -4.75
CA ILE A 271 -1.64 -15.37 -3.50
C ILE A 271 -1.08 -16.17 -2.33
N ASN A 272 0.19 -16.02 -2.08
CA ASN A 272 0.79 -16.50 -0.85
C ASN A 272 0.73 -15.40 0.21
N ASP A 273 -0.15 -15.54 1.20
CA ASP A 273 -0.36 -14.58 2.30
C ASP A 273 0.90 -14.33 3.12
N LYS A 274 1.85 -15.26 3.07
CA LYS A 274 3.11 -15.23 3.80
C LYS A 274 4.21 -14.49 3.04
N SER A 275 3.99 -14.15 1.76
CA SER A 275 4.97 -13.42 0.94
C SER A 275 4.46 -12.04 0.57
N THR A 276 5.33 -11.06 0.61
CA THR A 276 5.02 -9.68 0.19
C THR A 276 4.68 -9.61 -1.30
N ALA A 277 5.28 -10.47 -2.12
CA ALA A 277 4.93 -10.58 -3.53
C ALA A 277 3.48 -11.02 -3.74
N GLY A 278 2.95 -11.92 -2.88
CA GLY A 278 1.55 -12.30 -2.90
C GLY A 278 0.62 -11.16 -2.47
N GLN A 279 1.02 -10.35 -1.50
CA GLN A 279 0.27 -9.17 -1.06
C GLN A 279 0.27 -8.08 -2.16
N ASP A 280 1.41 -7.85 -2.82
CA ASP A 280 1.52 -6.90 -3.93
C ASP A 280 0.70 -7.37 -5.15
N LEU A 281 0.62 -8.69 -5.41
CA LEU A 281 -0.21 -9.27 -6.46
C LEU A 281 -1.71 -9.16 -6.15
N LEU A 282 -2.11 -9.34 -4.89
CA LEU A 282 -3.48 -9.10 -4.43
C LEU A 282 -3.88 -7.64 -4.64
N ASN A 283 -3.02 -6.73 -4.22
CA ASN A 283 -3.26 -5.31 -4.39
C ASN A 283 -3.32 -4.91 -5.86
N LEU A 284 -2.43 -5.46 -6.70
CA LEU A 284 -2.46 -5.29 -8.15
C LEU A 284 -3.76 -5.84 -8.76
N PHE A 285 -4.22 -7.00 -8.28
CA PHE A 285 -5.47 -7.62 -8.71
C PHE A 285 -6.65 -6.69 -8.45
N PHE A 286 -6.83 -6.23 -7.20
CA PHE A 286 -7.93 -5.33 -6.84
C PHE A 286 -7.85 -3.97 -7.53
N THR A 287 -6.68 -3.37 -7.61
CA THR A 287 -6.52 -2.07 -8.28
C THR A 287 -6.79 -2.18 -9.79
N THR A 288 -6.50 -3.33 -10.40
CA THR A 288 -6.78 -3.54 -11.82
C THR A 288 -8.27 -3.72 -12.10
N PHE A 289 -8.99 -4.50 -11.30
CA PHE A 289 -10.46 -4.60 -11.41
C PHE A 289 -11.14 -3.26 -11.12
N ASN A 290 -10.68 -2.52 -10.13
CA ASN A 290 -11.23 -1.22 -9.78
C ASN A 290 -10.99 -0.15 -10.87
N LYS A 291 -9.96 -0.27 -11.70
CA LYS A 291 -9.76 0.60 -12.87
C LYS A 291 -10.93 0.56 -13.86
N TYR A 292 -11.62 -0.55 -13.95
CA TYR A 292 -12.79 -0.69 -14.82
C TYR A 292 -14.06 -0.13 -14.19
N VAL A 293 -14.16 -0.10 -12.86
CA VAL A 293 -15.30 0.47 -12.11
C VAL A 293 -15.34 2.00 -12.18
N GLY A 294 -14.18 2.65 -12.23
CA GLY A 294 -14.05 4.12 -12.12
C GLY A 294 -14.62 4.95 -13.29
N LYS A 295 -15.06 4.34 -14.39
CA LYS A 295 -15.67 5.08 -15.51
C LYS A 295 -17.12 5.56 -15.23
N SER A 296 -17.80 4.91 -14.31
CA SER A 296 -19.21 5.17 -14.02
C SER A 296 -19.45 6.13 -12.86
N ASP A 297 -18.46 6.36 -11.99
CA ASP A 297 -18.58 7.23 -10.81
C ASP A 297 -17.46 8.28 -10.81
N LYS A 298 -17.80 9.49 -11.29
CA LYS A 298 -16.85 10.61 -11.45
C LYS A 298 -16.24 11.12 -10.12
N ASN A 299 -16.72 10.62 -8.98
CA ASN A 299 -16.34 11.11 -7.64
C ASN A 299 -15.46 10.13 -6.85
N GLN A 300 -15.22 8.91 -7.35
CA GLN A 300 -14.36 7.93 -6.68
C GLN A 300 -13.09 7.70 -7.50
N ALA A 301 -11.99 8.30 -7.07
CA ALA A 301 -10.66 8.01 -7.59
C ALA A 301 -9.91 7.10 -6.61
N PHE A 302 -9.55 5.91 -7.06
CA PHE A 302 -8.72 5.01 -6.25
C PHE A 302 -7.31 5.56 -6.14
N THR A 303 -6.79 5.62 -4.93
CA THR A 303 -5.42 6.05 -4.68
C THR A 303 -4.45 4.97 -5.17
N PRO A 304 -3.48 5.29 -6.04
CA PRO A 304 -2.49 4.32 -6.50
C PRO A 304 -1.65 3.79 -5.34
N ASP A 305 -1.38 2.48 -5.35
CA ASP A 305 -0.67 1.81 -4.27
C ASP A 305 0.72 2.39 -3.99
N HIS A 306 1.49 2.71 -5.04
CA HIS A 306 2.82 3.32 -4.89
C HIS A 306 2.78 4.70 -4.21
N ILE A 307 1.67 5.44 -4.32
CA ILE A 307 1.45 6.70 -3.60
C ILE A 307 1.05 6.42 -2.14
N CYS A 308 0.24 5.37 -1.89
CA CYS A 308 -0.04 4.92 -0.54
C CYS A 308 1.24 4.51 0.20
N ASP A 309 2.14 3.77 -0.46
CA ASP A 309 3.45 3.38 0.05
C ASP A 309 4.33 4.60 0.38
N PHE A 310 4.44 5.55 -0.54
CA PHE A 310 5.17 6.79 -0.29
C PHE A 310 4.62 7.56 0.91
N MET A 311 3.30 7.76 0.99
CA MET A 311 2.66 8.53 2.07
C MET A 311 2.81 7.83 3.43
N SER A 312 2.62 6.52 3.48
CA SER A 312 2.78 5.70 4.68
C SER A 312 4.20 5.84 5.25
N LYS A 313 5.22 5.71 4.40
CA LYS A 313 6.63 5.86 4.77
C LYS A 313 7.03 7.30 5.12
N ALA A 314 6.41 8.29 4.47
CA ALA A 314 6.66 9.70 4.76
C ALA A 314 6.22 10.09 6.18
N VAL A 315 5.11 9.54 6.67
CA VAL A 315 4.65 9.77 8.07
C VAL A 315 5.21 8.77 9.08
N GLY A 316 5.95 7.75 8.61
CA GLY A 316 6.67 6.81 9.46
C GLY A 316 5.77 5.75 10.11
N VAL A 317 4.83 5.16 9.34
CA VAL A 317 4.04 4.02 9.82
C VAL A 317 4.97 2.89 10.26
N ASN A 318 4.69 2.31 11.43
CA ASN A 318 5.44 1.22 12.06
C ASN A 318 4.54 0.40 12.98
N LYS A 319 5.06 -0.65 13.62
CA LYS A 319 4.31 -1.53 14.51
C LYS A 319 3.62 -0.88 15.73
N LYS A 320 3.94 0.38 16.07
CA LYS A 320 3.29 1.16 17.14
C LYS A 320 2.24 2.14 16.61
N SER A 321 2.08 2.21 15.30
CA SER A 321 1.16 3.16 14.67
C SER A 321 -0.28 2.72 14.82
N ARG A 322 -1.15 3.65 15.19
CA ARG A 322 -2.61 3.52 15.16
C ARG A 322 -3.12 4.41 14.04
N VAL A 323 -3.41 3.78 12.91
CA VAL A 323 -3.66 4.46 11.64
C VAL A 323 -5.14 4.58 11.35
N LEU A 324 -5.59 5.78 11.01
CA LEU A 324 -6.96 6.06 10.58
C LEU A 324 -6.99 6.53 9.12
N ASP A 325 -7.86 5.91 8.32
CA ASP A 325 -8.37 6.50 7.09
C ASP A 325 -9.87 6.81 7.25
N PRO A 326 -10.25 8.08 7.42
CA PRO A 326 -11.65 8.45 7.69
C PRO A 326 -12.52 8.51 6.43
N CYS A 327 -11.95 8.24 5.24
CA CYS A 327 -12.62 8.19 3.94
C CYS A 327 -12.04 7.03 3.11
N CYS A 328 -12.04 5.82 3.68
CA CYS A 328 -11.13 4.76 3.26
C CYS A 328 -11.42 4.16 1.86
N GLY A 329 -12.57 4.43 1.26
CA GLY A 329 -12.89 3.95 -0.08
C GLY A 329 -12.69 2.43 -0.19
N SER A 330 -11.78 1.99 -1.06
CA SER A 330 -11.42 0.58 -1.22
C SER A 330 -10.50 0.02 -0.13
N GLY A 331 -10.04 0.85 0.81
CA GLY A 331 -9.11 0.45 1.86
C GLY A 331 -7.64 0.43 1.47
N ALA A 332 -7.24 1.09 0.37
CA ALA A 332 -5.85 1.06 -0.11
C ALA A 332 -4.83 1.56 0.92
N PHE A 333 -5.12 2.68 1.61
CA PHE A 333 -4.28 3.17 2.71
C PHE A 333 -4.26 2.21 3.90
N LEU A 334 -5.40 1.58 4.22
CA LEU A 334 -5.49 0.64 5.35
C LEU A 334 -4.64 -0.59 5.12
N VAL A 335 -4.72 -1.19 3.92
CA VAL A 335 -3.90 -2.34 3.52
C VAL A 335 -2.41 -1.98 3.57
N ARG A 336 -2.03 -0.83 2.98
CA ARG A 336 -0.65 -0.40 2.97
C ARG A 336 -0.11 -0.14 4.37
N ALA A 337 -0.84 0.59 5.20
CA ALA A 337 -0.45 0.86 6.59
C ALA A 337 -0.32 -0.43 7.41
N MET A 338 -1.25 -1.38 7.23
CA MET A 338 -1.16 -2.69 7.87
C MET A 338 0.09 -3.44 7.42
N THR A 339 0.36 -3.48 6.13
CA THR A 339 1.55 -4.15 5.57
C THR A 339 2.84 -3.53 6.13
N ASP A 340 2.97 -2.20 6.08
CA ASP A 340 4.16 -1.50 6.58
C ASP A 340 4.35 -1.70 8.09
N ALA A 341 3.27 -1.68 8.87
CA ALA A 341 3.33 -1.95 10.30
C ALA A 341 3.70 -3.40 10.63
N MET A 342 3.18 -4.38 9.87
CA MET A 342 3.53 -5.79 10.03
C MET A 342 4.96 -6.10 9.61
N ASP A 343 5.50 -5.39 8.62
CA ASP A 343 6.91 -5.54 8.20
C ASP A 343 7.90 -5.11 9.31
N ASP A 344 7.46 -4.26 10.25
CA ASP A 344 8.24 -3.82 11.41
C ASP A 344 8.09 -4.75 12.63
N CYS A 345 7.15 -5.71 12.61
CA CYS A 345 6.91 -6.64 13.71
C CYS A 345 8.01 -7.71 13.82
N ASP A 346 8.34 -8.05 15.06
CA ASP A 346 9.30 -9.10 15.40
C ASP A 346 8.62 -10.42 15.81
N THR A 347 7.34 -10.39 16.19
CA THR A 347 6.59 -11.56 16.67
C THR A 347 5.20 -11.64 16.05
N GLU A 348 4.58 -12.81 16.10
CA GLU A 348 3.22 -13.00 15.60
C GLU A 348 2.19 -12.28 16.49
N GLU A 349 2.43 -12.18 17.80
CA GLU A 349 1.58 -11.42 18.71
C GLU A 349 1.55 -9.93 18.34
N GLU A 350 2.70 -9.34 17.97
CA GLU A 350 2.77 -7.95 17.46
C GLU A 350 1.98 -7.80 16.15
N ARG A 351 2.07 -8.78 15.25
CA ARG A 351 1.30 -8.76 13.97
C ARG A 351 -0.19 -8.85 14.22
N GLU A 352 -0.62 -9.74 15.12
CA GLU A 352 -2.03 -9.84 15.51
C GLU A 352 -2.54 -8.57 16.20
N GLU A 353 -1.70 -7.90 17.01
CA GLU A 353 -2.05 -6.60 17.61
C GLU A 353 -2.24 -5.52 16.53
N VAL A 354 -1.35 -5.45 15.53
CA VAL A 354 -1.51 -4.54 14.38
C VAL A 354 -2.85 -4.76 13.70
N LYS A 355 -3.16 -6.00 13.36
CA LYS A 355 -4.42 -6.35 12.67
C LYS A 355 -5.66 -6.02 13.52
N LYS A 356 -5.65 -6.38 14.81
CA LYS A 356 -6.83 -6.25 15.67
C LYS A 356 -7.11 -4.83 16.14
N ASN A 357 -6.04 -4.07 16.45
CA ASN A 357 -6.19 -2.89 17.28
C ASN A 357 -5.57 -1.61 16.70
N GLN A 358 -4.95 -1.66 15.52
CA GLN A 358 -4.15 -0.52 15.06
C GLN A 358 -4.60 0.09 13.73
N ILE A 359 -5.44 -0.60 12.95
CA ILE A 359 -5.89 -0.14 11.62
C ILE A 359 -7.37 0.21 11.69
N PHE A 360 -7.72 1.46 11.37
CA PHE A 360 -9.07 2.01 11.51
C PHE A 360 -9.53 2.67 10.21
N GLY A 361 -10.77 2.39 9.80
CA GLY A 361 -11.35 2.96 8.59
C GLY A 361 -12.79 3.42 8.80
N ILE A 362 -13.17 4.50 8.13
CA ILE A 362 -14.57 4.94 8.03
C ILE A 362 -14.91 5.11 6.56
N GLU A 363 -16.02 4.52 6.12
CA GLU A 363 -16.53 4.68 4.77
C GLU A 363 -18.02 4.97 4.79
N TYR A 364 -18.41 6.00 4.06
CA TYR A 364 -19.80 6.45 4.00
C TYR A 364 -20.62 5.65 3.01
N GLU A 365 -20.04 5.33 1.86
CA GLU A 365 -20.72 4.68 0.74
C GLU A 365 -20.72 3.16 0.94
N GLU A 366 -21.89 2.53 0.84
CA GLU A 366 -22.11 1.12 1.14
C GLU A 366 -21.27 0.18 0.24
N GLY A 367 -21.18 0.50 -1.06
CA GLY A 367 -20.42 -0.31 -2.01
C GLY A 367 -18.91 -0.25 -1.74
N ALA A 368 -18.37 0.94 -1.48
CA ALA A 368 -16.97 1.12 -1.12
C ALA A 368 -16.63 0.49 0.24
N PHE A 369 -17.55 0.54 1.20
CA PHE A 369 -17.42 -0.17 2.48
C PHE A 369 -17.33 -1.70 2.29
N GLY A 370 -18.17 -2.27 1.42
CA GLY A 370 -18.09 -3.69 1.06
C GLY A 370 -16.75 -4.04 0.43
N LEU A 371 -16.25 -3.18 -0.46
CA LEU A 371 -14.95 -3.35 -1.12
C LEU A 371 -13.78 -3.28 -0.13
N SER A 372 -13.76 -2.28 0.75
CA SER A 372 -12.71 -2.15 1.78
C SER A 372 -12.74 -3.33 2.75
N SER A 373 -13.93 -3.77 3.17
CA SER A 373 -14.07 -4.93 4.05
C SER A 373 -13.53 -6.21 3.40
N THR A 374 -13.85 -6.45 2.11
CA THR A 374 -13.34 -7.60 1.35
C THR A 374 -11.82 -7.50 1.21
N ASN A 375 -11.30 -6.32 0.88
CA ASN A 375 -9.87 -6.09 0.70
C ASN A 375 -9.10 -6.38 1.99
N MET A 376 -9.54 -5.85 3.12
CA MET A 376 -8.92 -6.12 4.41
C MET A 376 -8.96 -7.60 4.79
N LEU A 377 -10.10 -8.29 4.57
CA LEU A 377 -10.24 -9.73 4.83
C LEU A 377 -9.25 -10.57 4.00
N ILE A 378 -9.04 -10.23 2.73
CA ILE A 378 -8.14 -10.95 1.84
C ILE A 378 -6.69 -10.80 2.28
N HIS A 379 -6.33 -9.63 2.78
CA HIS A 379 -5.00 -9.36 3.34
C HIS A 379 -4.81 -9.91 4.76
N GLY A 380 -5.77 -10.72 5.24
CA GLY A 380 -5.67 -11.44 6.51
C GLY A 380 -6.13 -10.65 7.74
N ASP A 381 -6.70 -9.46 7.53
CA ASP A 381 -7.34 -8.70 8.62
C ASP A 381 -8.83 -9.03 8.73
N GLY A 382 -9.14 -10.11 9.42
CA GLY A 382 -10.51 -10.47 9.74
C GLY A 382 -11.17 -9.58 10.81
N ASN A 383 -10.38 -8.79 11.54
CA ASN A 383 -10.86 -7.96 12.66
C ASN A 383 -11.01 -6.47 12.29
N SER A 384 -10.88 -6.12 11.03
CA SER A 384 -10.77 -4.73 10.61
C SER A 384 -11.73 -3.78 11.34
N ASN A 385 -11.18 -2.74 11.96
CA ASN A 385 -11.96 -1.67 12.57
C ASN A 385 -12.50 -0.70 11.49
N VAL A 386 -13.07 -1.27 10.42
CA VAL A 386 -13.72 -0.51 9.36
C VAL A 386 -15.21 -0.43 9.65
N VAL A 387 -15.74 0.79 9.68
CA VAL A 387 -17.14 1.07 9.98
C VAL A 387 -17.81 1.81 8.83
N GLN A 388 -19.06 1.42 8.54
CA GLN A 388 -19.89 2.13 7.57
C GLN A 388 -20.62 3.28 8.27
N ASP A 389 -20.15 4.50 8.08
CA ASP A 389 -20.83 5.72 8.57
C ASP A 389 -20.22 6.98 7.95
N SER A 390 -20.83 8.13 8.23
CA SER A 390 -20.18 9.41 8.01
C SER A 390 -19.13 9.67 9.08
N MET A 391 -17.92 10.04 8.67
CA MET A 391 -16.84 10.39 9.62
C MET A 391 -17.29 11.47 10.62
N PHE A 392 -18.13 12.42 10.19
CA PHE A 392 -18.64 13.52 11.02
C PHE A 392 -19.55 13.07 12.18
N LYS A 393 -19.97 11.79 12.21
CA LYS A 393 -20.70 11.17 13.30
C LYS A 393 -19.83 10.35 14.24
N ARG A 394 -18.54 10.17 13.91
CA ARG A 394 -17.62 9.26 14.59
C ARG A 394 -16.52 9.96 15.40
N GLY A 395 -16.68 11.26 15.70
CA GLY A 395 -15.68 12.03 16.46
C GLY A 395 -15.28 11.36 17.78
N LYS A 396 -16.25 10.99 18.61
CA LYS A 396 -15.99 10.29 19.87
C LYS A 396 -15.27 8.95 19.67
N TRP A 397 -15.67 8.17 18.65
CA TRP A 397 -15.02 6.91 18.32
C TRP A 397 -13.56 7.12 17.88
N ILE A 398 -13.27 8.17 17.11
CA ILE A 398 -11.88 8.53 16.71
C ILE A 398 -11.07 8.89 17.97
N GLU A 399 -11.60 9.73 18.85
CA GLU A 399 -10.94 10.15 20.10
C GLU A 399 -10.60 8.96 21.02
N GLU A 400 -11.53 8.00 21.16
CA GLU A 400 -11.36 6.79 21.99
C GLU A 400 -10.28 5.84 21.46
N ASN A 401 -9.96 5.91 20.15
CA ASN A 401 -8.99 5.00 19.53
C ASN A 401 -7.54 5.52 19.52
N ASN A 402 -7.25 6.69 20.11
CA ASN A 402 -5.90 7.22 20.24
C ASN A 402 -5.07 7.17 18.95
N ILE A 403 -5.64 7.63 17.86
CA ILE A 403 -5.01 7.63 16.52
C ILE A 403 -3.75 8.50 16.53
N ASN A 404 -2.63 7.99 16.06
CA ASN A 404 -1.38 8.75 15.94
C ASN A 404 -0.92 8.99 14.51
N ILE A 405 -1.56 8.34 13.52
CA ILE A 405 -1.34 8.60 12.10
C ILE A 405 -2.69 8.66 11.38
N VAL A 406 -2.85 9.65 10.52
CA VAL A 406 -3.98 9.73 9.56
C VAL A 406 -3.42 9.70 8.15
N LEU A 407 -3.95 8.78 7.35
CA LEU A 407 -3.75 8.71 5.90
C LEU A 407 -5.11 8.90 5.25
N MET A 408 -5.30 9.90 4.41
CA MET A 408 -6.61 10.10 3.81
C MET A 408 -6.57 10.72 2.41
N ASN A 409 -7.56 10.33 1.61
CA ASN A 409 -7.89 10.93 0.33
C ASN A 409 -9.37 11.32 0.34
N PRO A 410 -9.74 12.51 0.87
CA PRO A 410 -11.14 12.91 1.01
C PRO A 410 -11.78 13.20 -0.35
N PRO A 411 -13.12 13.16 -0.47
CA PRO A 411 -13.80 13.49 -1.72
C PRO A 411 -13.61 14.97 -2.07
N TYR A 412 -13.01 15.27 -3.23
CA TYR A 412 -12.63 16.63 -3.65
C TYR A 412 -13.83 17.53 -4.00
N ASN A 413 -14.91 16.93 -4.48
CA ASN A 413 -16.13 17.62 -4.85
C ASN A 413 -17.31 17.03 -4.07
N ALA A 414 -17.14 16.89 -2.76
CA ALA A 414 -18.16 16.33 -1.88
C ALA A 414 -19.48 17.11 -2.02
N THR A 415 -20.58 16.39 -2.17
CA THR A 415 -21.90 16.99 -2.15
C THR A 415 -22.30 17.38 -0.73
N LYS A 416 -23.28 18.26 -0.59
CA LYS A 416 -23.79 18.71 0.71
C LYS A 416 -24.11 17.56 1.67
N LYS A 417 -24.57 16.43 1.17
CA LYS A 417 -24.90 15.23 1.98
C LYS A 417 -23.67 14.56 2.60
N CYS A 418 -22.53 14.64 1.94
CA CYS A 418 -21.28 14.03 2.37
C CYS A 418 -20.43 14.93 3.26
N CYS A 419 -20.78 16.22 3.39
CA CYS A 419 -20.07 17.19 4.19
C CYS A 419 -20.65 17.30 5.61
N ASN A 420 -19.88 17.92 6.53
CA ASN A 420 -20.36 18.22 7.87
C ASN A 420 -21.62 19.12 7.81
N PRO A 421 -22.74 18.71 8.43
CA PRO A 421 -23.97 19.50 8.46
C PRO A 421 -23.77 20.92 9.00
N GLU A 422 -22.92 21.12 10.01
CA GLU A 422 -22.64 22.45 10.56
C GLU A 422 -21.95 23.36 9.52
N TYR A 423 -20.97 22.82 8.80
CA TYR A 423 -20.28 23.55 7.74
C TYR A 423 -21.23 23.92 6.59
N THR A 424 -22.16 23.02 6.25
CA THR A 424 -23.07 23.23 5.11
C THR A 424 -24.31 24.10 5.42
N LYS A 425 -24.56 24.44 6.70
CA LYS A 425 -25.70 25.30 7.08
C LYS A 425 -25.72 26.62 6.32
N ASN A 426 -24.56 27.22 6.12
CA ASN A 426 -24.38 28.52 5.52
C ASN A 426 -24.12 28.48 4.01
N TRP A 427 -24.24 27.30 3.38
CA TRP A 427 -24.05 27.22 1.94
C TRP A 427 -25.18 27.92 1.18
N ALA A 428 -24.81 28.80 0.25
CA ALA A 428 -25.78 29.36 -0.68
C ALA A 428 -26.50 28.25 -1.47
N ALA A 429 -27.77 28.44 -1.80
CA ALA A 429 -28.59 27.45 -2.50
C ALA A 429 -27.96 26.92 -3.82
N LYS A 430 -27.12 27.72 -4.46
CA LYS A 430 -26.41 27.35 -5.69
C LYS A 430 -25.13 26.51 -5.48
N LYS A 431 -24.60 26.43 -4.25
CA LYS A 431 -23.38 25.61 -3.95
C LYS A 431 -23.75 24.14 -3.96
N LYS A 432 -23.27 23.40 -4.96
CA LYS A 432 -23.52 21.97 -5.12
C LYS A 432 -22.40 21.10 -4.58
N GLU A 433 -21.17 21.61 -4.55
CA GLU A 433 -19.94 20.90 -4.21
C GLU A 433 -19.17 21.66 -3.13
N ASP A 434 -18.30 20.93 -2.40
CA ASP A 434 -17.45 21.48 -1.35
C ASP A 434 -16.51 22.59 -1.86
N PRO A 435 -16.70 23.84 -1.41
CA PRO A 435 -15.85 24.95 -1.81
C PRO A 435 -14.46 24.93 -1.15
N SER A 436 -14.29 24.22 -0.03
CA SER A 436 -13.00 24.07 0.67
C SER A 436 -12.06 23.07 -0.01
N LYS A 437 -12.57 22.34 -1.05
CA LYS A 437 -11.81 21.33 -1.78
C LYS A 437 -11.23 20.23 -0.89
N GLY A 438 -11.99 19.77 0.09
CA GLY A 438 -11.63 18.71 1.02
C GLY A 438 -10.97 19.21 2.32
N LEU A 439 -10.53 20.46 2.41
CA LEU A 439 -9.84 20.97 3.61
C LEU A 439 -10.72 20.92 4.87
N HIS A 440 -12.05 21.04 4.76
CA HIS A 440 -12.92 20.93 5.94
C HIS A 440 -12.95 19.50 6.52
N PHE A 441 -12.75 18.45 5.70
CA PHE A 441 -12.58 17.07 6.20
C PHE A 441 -11.29 16.96 7.01
N VAL A 442 -10.20 17.52 6.47
CA VAL A 442 -8.87 17.51 7.12
C VAL A 442 -8.92 18.21 8.47
N GLU A 443 -9.45 19.43 8.50
CA GLU A 443 -9.58 20.23 9.72
C GLU A 443 -10.47 19.55 10.76
N TRP A 444 -11.56 18.94 10.33
CA TRP A 444 -12.46 18.25 11.24
C TRP A 444 -11.77 17.03 11.88
N VAL A 445 -11.05 16.19 11.12
CA VAL A 445 -10.29 15.06 11.67
C VAL A 445 -9.20 15.52 12.61
N ALA A 446 -8.45 16.57 12.23
CA ALA A 446 -7.36 17.11 13.05
C ALA A 446 -7.82 17.52 14.45
N ARG A 447 -9.08 17.92 14.62
CA ARG A 447 -9.66 18.27 15.94
C ARG A 447 -10.05 17.05 16.79
N HIS A 448 -10.18 15.86 16.20
CA HIS A 448 -10.65 14.65 16.88
C HIS A 448 -9.54 13.60 17.11
N VAL A 449 -8.32 13.90 16.71
CA VAL A 449 -7.16 13.04 16.97
C VAL A 449 -6.21 13.71 17.97
N PRO A 450 -5.37 12.94 18.67
CA PRO A 450 -4.39 13.50 19.61
C PRO A 450 -3.43 14.49 18.93
N SER A 451 -2.93 15.45 19.69
CA SER A 451 -1.93 16.43 19.21
C SER A 451 -0.61 15.80 18.79
N THR A 452 -0.34 14.55 19.15
CA THR A 452 0.84 13.79 18.72
C THR A 452 0.67 13.16 17.33
N CYS A 453 -0.52 13.29 16.73
CA CYS A 453 -0.84 12.69 15.44
C CYS A 453 -0.12 13.42 14.28
N LYS A 454 0.34 12.64 13.30
CA LYS A 454 0.75 13.12 11.99
C LYS A 454 -0.30 12.77 10.94
N MET A 455 -0.54 13.68 10.02
CA MET A 455 -1.53 13.47 8.96
C MET A 455 -0.86 13.63 7.60
N ALA A 456 -1.00 12.64 6.71
CA ALA A 456 -0.71 12.79 5.29
C ALA A 456 -2.03 12.74 4.51
N VAL A 457 -2.30 13.79 3.76
CA VAL A 457 -3.58 13.95 3.07
C VAL A 457 -3.38 14.26 1.59
N LEU A 458 -4.12 13.57 0.73
CA LEU A 458 -4.21 13.90 -0.68
C LEU A 458 -5.32 14.91 -0.89
N LEU A 459 -4.99 16.03 -1.49
CA LEU A 459 -5.95 17.08 -1.81
C LEU A 459 -5.76 17.53 -3.27
N PRO A 460 -6.80 18.05 -3.93
CA PRO A 460 -6.63 18.65 -5.24
C PRO A 460 -5.76 19.91 -5.13
N MET A 461 -4.97 20.21 -6.14
CA MET A 461 -4.11 21.40 -6.15
C MET A 461 -4.90 22.69 -5.83
N GLN A 462 -6.18 22.73 -6.15
CA GLN A 462 -7.05 23.87 -5.81
C GLN A 462 -7.13 24.14 -4.29
N ALA A 463 -6.93 23.12 -3.46
CA ALA A 463 -6.83 23.31 -2.01
C ALA A 463 -5.55 24.04 -1.60
N ALA A 464 -4.48 23.86 -2.37
CA ALA A 464 -3.18 24.50 -2.13
C ALA A 464 -3.11 25.95 -2.68
N ILE A 465 -3.57 26.15 -3.93
CA ILE A 465 -3.47 27.43 -4.63
C ILE A 465 -4.74 28.29 -4.54
N GLY A 466 -5.86 27.71 -4.10
CA GLY A 466 -7.16 28.36 -4.13
C GLY A 466 -7.23 29.63 -3.29
N ASN A 467 -7.84 30.66 -3.89
CA ASN A 467 -8.06 31.96 -3.27
C ASN A 467 -9.52 32.20 -2.85
N SER A 468 -10.39 31.17 -2.90
CA SER A 468 -11.76 31.27 -2.39
C SER A 468 -11.79 31.51 -0.88
N GLY A 469 -12.81 32.19 -0.37
CA GLY A 469 -12.95 32.44 1.06
C GLY A 469 -12.91 31.16 1.90
N ASP A 470 -13.60 30.12 1.43
CA ASP A 470 -13.64 28.82 2.14
C ASP A 470 -12.24 28.14 2.20
N VAL A 471 -11.48 28.13 1.11
CA VAL A 471 -10.12 27.57 1.11
C VAL A 471 -9.20 28.35 2.05
N LYS A 472 -9.20 29.69 1.97
CA LYS A 472 -8.42 30.55 2.86
C LYS A 472 -8.79 30.38 4.32
N GLU A 473 -10.07 30.26 4.63
CA GLU A 473 -10.56 30.05 5.99
C GLU A 473 -10.00 28.75 6.58
N PHE A 474 -10.07 27.63 5.84
CA PHE A 474 -9.56 26.35 6.34
C PHE A 474 -8.04 26.28 6.34
N LYS A 475 -7.32 26.88 5.38
CA LYS A 475 -5.86 27.05 5.44
C LYS A 475 -5.47 27.81 6.71
N LYS A 476 -6.17 28.89 7.02
CA LYS A 476 -5.92 29.66 8.25
C LYS A 476 -6.19 28.82 9.51
N LYS A 477 -7.33 28.13 9.61
CA LYS A 477 -7.66 27.24 10.73
C LYS A 477 -6.58 26.16 10.93
N MET A 478 -6.07 25.59 9.84
CA MET A 478 -5.01 24.58 9.91
C MET A 478 -3.70 25.17 10.47
N LEU A 479 -3.23 26.31 9.96
CA LEU A 479 -1.98 26.91 10.45
C LEU A 479 -2.08 27.57 11.81
N ASP A 480 -3.25 28.08 12.19
CA ASP A 480 -3.50 28.64 13.51
C ASP A 480 -3.43 27.57 14.63
N ASN A 481 -3.58 26.29 14.28
CA ASN A 481 -3.60 25.19 15.23
C ASN A 481 -2.49 24.16 15.01
N TYR A 482 -2.03 23.94 13.79
CA TYR A 482 -1.14 22.85 13.39
C TYR A 482 -0.02 23.32 12.48
N THR A 483 1.01 22.50 12.33
CA THR A 483 2.15 22.80 11.46
C THR A 483 1.98 22.12 10.10
N LEU A 484 2.08 22.88 9.00
CA LEU A 484 2.25 22.34 7.65
C LEU A 484 3.73 21.93 7.51
N GLU A 485 4.02 20.64 7.63
CA GLU A 485 5.38 20.12 7.64
C GLU A 485 5.94 19.98 6.22
N ALA A 486 5.13 19.46 5.29
CA ALA A 486 5.52 19.28 3.91
C ALA A 486 4.36 19.34 2.93
N VAL A 487 4.67 19.68 1.68
CA VAL A 487 3.74 19.56 0.54
C VAL A 487 4.48 18.96 -0.66
N PHE A 488 3.88 17.94 -1.28
CA PHE A 488 4.44 17.28 -2.46
C PHE A 488 3.50 17.47 -3.65
N SER A 489 4.01 18.10 -4.70
CA SER A 489 3.33 18.19 -6.00
C SER A 489 3.45 16.85 -6.72
N LEU A 490 2.36 16.08 -6.78
CA LEU A 490 2.35 14.73 -7.32
C LEU A 490 2.07 14.70 -8.85
N PRO A 491 2.28 13.57 -9.55
CA PRO A 491 2.06 13.46 -10.99
C PRO A 491 0.67 13.91 -11.43
N THR A 492 0.59 14.69 -12.50
CA THR A 492 -0.68 15.26 -12.99
C THR A 492 -1.70 14.20 -13.43
N GLU A 493 -1.22 13.04 -13.85
CA GLU A 493 -2.04 11.91 -14.32
C GLU A 493 -2.14 10.79 -13.29
N MET A 494 -1.88 11.08 -12.01
CA MET A 494 -1.79 10.08 -10.94
C MET A 494 -3.03 9.17 -10.87
N PHE A 495 -4.21 9.72 -11.03
CA PHE A 495 -5.48 8.99 -10.97
C PHE A 495 -5.97 8.43 -12.31
N TYR A 496 -5.17 8.52 -13.37
CA TYR A 496 -5.59 7.96 -14.67
C TYR A 496 -5.74 6.43 -14.60
N PRO A 497 -6.83 5.83 -15.15
CA PRO A 497 -7.90 6.44 -15.94
C PRO A 497 -9.12 6.92 -15.13
N GLY A 498 -9.13 6.81 -13.81
CA GLY A 498 -10.29 7.04 -12.96
C GLY A 498 -10.71 8.51 -12.87
N ALA A 499 -9.75 9.43 -12.68
CA ALA A 499 -10.03 10.86 -12.56
C ALA A 499 -8.96 11.71 -13.23
N ALA A 500 -9.33 12.93 -13.62
CA ALA A 500 -8.43 13.94 -14.18
C ALA A 500 -7.94 14.96 -13.12
N ALA A 501 -8.22 14.72 -11.83
CA ALA A 501 -7.81 15.63 -10.77
C ALA A 501 -6.30 15.61 -10.57
N VAL A 502 -5.68 16.78 -10.56
CA VAL A 502 -4.28 16.95 -10.18
C VAL A 502 -4.23 17.15 -8.68
N ALA A 503 -3.48 16.31 -7.99
CA ALA A 503 -3.40 16.32 -6.53
C ALA A 503 -2.01 16.70 -6.01
N CYS A 504 -1.98 17.15 -4.76
CA CYS A 504 -0.81 17.26 -3.93
C CYS A 504 -1.00 16.46 -2.63
N CYS A 505 0.09 15.99 -2.06
CA CYS A 505 0.08 15.44 -0.71
C CYS A 505 0.54 16.51 0.27
N MET A 506 -0.22 16.74 1.34
CA MET A 506 0.16 17.64 2.43
C MET A 506 0.40 16.81 3.69
N ILE A 507 1.49 17.11 4.40
CA ILE A 507 1.77 16.52 5.71
C ILE A 507 1.61 17.60 6.78
N PHE A 508 0.79 17.27 7.79
CA PHE A 508 0.59 18.11 8.96
C PHE A 508 1.11 17.40 10.22
N ASP A 509 1.85 18.15 11.02
CA ASP A 509 2.19 17.80 12.41
C ASP A 509 1.23 18.56 13.33
N LEU A 510 0.44 17.81 14.10
CA LEU A 510 -0.61 18.38 14.95
C LEU A 510 -0.09 18.83 16.33
N SER A 511 1.20 18.67 16.61
CA SER A 511 1.77 18.94 17.94
C SER A 511 1.78 20.41 18.33
N GLN A 512 1.79 21.32 17.36
CA GLN A 512 1.86 22.76 17.61
C GLN A 512 1.43 23.61 16.41
N LYS A 513 1.16 24.87 16.66
CA LYS A 513 0.84 25.87 15.63
C LYS A 513 2.01 26.10 14.69
N HIS A 514 1.71 26.39 13.41
CA HIS A 514 2.72 26.63 12.39
C HIS A 514 3.71 27.77 12.76
N GLU A 515 3.18 28.89 13.22
CA GLU A 515 4.01 30.02 13.66
C GLU A 515 4.96 29.63 14.82
N LYS A 516 4.43 28.86 15.80
CA LYS A 516 5.23 28.43 16.96
C LYS A 516 6.30 27.40 16.59
N ALA A 517 6.06 26.57 15.59
CA ALA A 517 7.02 25.58 15.12
C ALA A 517 8.31 26.25 14.60
N ASN A 518 8.20 27.49 14.11
CA ASN A 518 9.30 28.28 13.57
C ASN A 518 10.16 27.50 12.55
N LYS A 519 9.50 26.65 11.74
CA LYS A 519 10.13 25.82 10.72
C LYS A 519 9.58 26.20 9.35
N ASP A 520 10.44 26.15 8.34
CA ASP A 520 10.00 26.28 6.97
C ASP A 520 9.27 25.00 6.55
N THR A 521 8.28 25.11 5.68
CA THR A 521 7.62 23.96 5.07
C THR A 521 8.51 23.37 3.99
N PHE A 522 8.62 22.05 3.94
CA PHE A 522 9.30 21.34 2.86
C PHE A 522 8.38 21.23 1.65
N PHE A 523 8.86 21.60 0.47
CA PHE A 523 8.14 21.45 -0.80
C PHE A 523 8.89 20.51 -1.72
N GLY A 524 8.23 19.41 -2.13
CA GLY A 524 8.76 18.45 -3.09
C GLY A 524 8.05 18.57 -4.45
N TYR A 525 8.80 18.74 -5.54
CA TYR A 525 8.27 18.70 -6.89
C TYR A 525 8.36 17.29 -7.47
N TYR A 526 7.43 16.43 -7.05
CA TYR A 526 7.47 14.99 -7.26
C TYR A 526 6.54 14.56 -8.42
N ARG A 527 6.73 15.20 -9.58
CA ARG A 527 5.88 15.02 -10.77
C ARG A 527 6.19 13.78 -11.58
N ASP A 528 7.41 13.25 -11.51
CA ASP A 528 7.82 12.05 -12.25
C ASP A 528 8.02 10.87 -11.31
N ASP A 529 6.96 10.09 -11.10
CA ASP A 529 6.95 8.86 -10.31
C ASP A 529 7.36 7.61 -11.10
N LYS A 530 7.92 7.80 -12.31
CA LYS A 530 8.33 6.70 -13.22
C LYS A 530 7.19 5.80 -13.69
N PHE A 531 5.93 6.24 -13.56
CA PHE A 531 4.78 5.58 -14.17
C PHE A 531 4.32 6.33 -15.41
N ILE A 532 4.07 5.60 -16.49
CA ILE A 532 3.62 6.15 -17.76
C ILE A 532 2.24 5.65 -18.13
N LYS A 533 1.48 6.49 -18.82
CA LYS A 533 0.15 6.18 -19.32
C LYS A 533 0.24 5.21 -20.50
N ARG A 534 -0.50 4.13 -20.42
CA ARG A 534 -0.66 3.14 -21.49
C ARG A 534 -2.14 2.94 -21.80
N LYS A 535 -2.50 2.99 -23.09
CA LYS A 535 -3.89 2.79 -23.53
C LYS A 535 -4.37 1.39 -23.11
N GLY A 536 -5.50 1.32 -22.41
CA GLY A 536 -6.09 0.08 -21.92
C GLY A 536 -5.45 -0.52 -20.65
N LEU A 537 -4.26 -0.06 -20.23
CA LEU A 537 -3.55 -0.59 -19.07
C LEU A 537 -3.49 0.40 -17.90
N GLY A 538 -3.92 1.66 -18.09
CA GLY A 538 -3.78 2.69 -17.08
C GLY A 538 -2.35 3.25 -17.01
N ARG A 539 -1.87 3.53 -15.81
CA ARG A 539 -0.47 3.90 -15.58
C ARG A 539 0.35 2.64 -15.26
N VAL A 540 1.42 2.46 -15.99
CA VAL A 540 2.32 1.30 -15.89
C VAL A 540 3.68 1.79 -15.44
N GLU A 541 4.27 1.10 -14.48
CA GLU A 541 5.61 1.36 -13.98
C GLU A 541 6.66 1.21 -15.09
N ARG A 542 7.63 2.10 -15.10
CA ARG A 542 8.82 2.00 -15.94
C ARG A 542 9.91 1.21 -15.23
N THR A 543 10.54 0.34 -15.98
CA THR A 543 11.72 -0.40 -15.54
C THR A 543 12.96 0.09 -16.28
N ASP A 544 14.14 -0.16 -15.73
CA ASP A 544 15.41 0.01 -16.43
C ASP A 544 15.60 -1.09 -17.50
N LEU A 545 16.75 -1.10 -18.15
CA LEU A 545 17.09 -2.08 -19.22
C LEU A 545 17.20 -3.53 -18.67
N GLU A 546 17.41 -3.67 -17.38
CA GLU A 546 17.55 -4.95 -16.67
C GLU A 546 16.21 -5.44 -16.08
N GLY A 547 15.14 -4.65 -16.23
CA GLY A 547 13.81 -4.97 -15.71
C GLY A 547 13.56 -4.52 -14.26
N ASN A 548 14.48 -3.78 -13.64
CA ASN A 548 14.32 -3.31 -12.26
C ASN A 548 13.38 -2.10 -12.19
N SER A 549 12.68 -1.98 -11.08
CA SER A 549 11.77 -0.87 -10.78
C SER A 549 12.50 0.47 -10.70
N LEU A 550 12.09 1.43 -11.52
CA LEU A 550 12.57 2.81 -11.39
C LEU A 550 11.87 3.56 -10.26
N TRP A 551 10.68 3.10 -9.84
CA TRP A 551 9.94 3.70 -8.74
C TRP A 551 10.67 3.55 -7.40
N VAL A 552 11.24 2.41 -7.11
CA VAL A 552 11.94 2.16 -5.83
C VAL A 552 13.00 3.24 -5.58
N LYS A 553 13.91 3.45 -6.53
CA LYS A 553 14.96 4.48 -6.45
C LYS A 553 14.38 5.90 -6.33
N THR A 554 13.29 6.16 -7.06
CA THR A 554 12.63 7.48 -7.05
C THR A 554 11.98 7.75 -5.69
N LYS A 555 11.29 6.77 -5.13
CA LYS A 555 10.68 6.85 -3.80
C LYS A 555 11.72 7.07 -2.71
N GLU A 556 12.81 6.30 -2.74
CA GLU A 556 13.92 6.46 -1.78
C GLU A 556 14.51 7.86 -1.84
N LEU A 557 14.75 8.39 -3.03
CA LEU A 557 15.22 9.78 -3.21
C LEU A 557 14.22 10.79 -2.64
N TRP A 558 12.92 10.64 -2.92
CA TRP A 558 11.88 11.54 -2.43
C TRP A 558 11.79 11.54 -0.90
N LEU A 559 11.84 10.36 -0.29
CA LEU A 559 11.83 10.20 1.16
C LEU A 559 13.11 10.76 1.80
N ASP A 560 14.27 10.53 1.20
CA ASP A 560 15.55 11.04 1.69
C ASP A 560 15.59 12.56 1.65
N LEU A 561 15.18 13.19 0.55
CA LEU A 561 15.09 14.65 0.43
C LEU A 561 14.18 15.23 1.52
N TYR A 562 13.02 14.63 1.75
CA TYR A 562 12.08 15.08 2.76
C TYR A 562 12.61 14.87 4.19
N LYS A 563 13.06 13.65 4.53
CA LYS A 563 13.55 13.31 5.87
C LYS A 563 14.76 14.15 6.28
N ASN A 564 15.67 14.38 5.35
CA ASN A 564 16.89 15.17 5.58
C ASN A 564 16.71 16.66 5.25
N ARG A 565 15.51 17.09 4.84
CA ARG A 565 15.16 18.47 4.50
C ARG A 565 16.15 19.11 3.53
N ARG A 566 16.55 18.35 2.49
CA ARG A 566 17.55 18.81 1.51
C ARG A 566 16.88 19.58 0.38
N GLU A 567 17.46 20.73 0.04
CA GLU A 567 17.05 21.51 -1.13
C GLU A 567 17.85 21.06 -2.35
N VAL A 568 17.14 20.77 -3.43
CA VAL A 568 17.72 20.38 -4.72
C VAL A 568 16.95 21.10 -5.82
N PRO A 569 17.63 21.94 -6.65
CA PRO A 569 16.99 22.62 -7.77
C PRO A 569 16.18 21.65 -8.64
N GLY A 570 14.95 22.03 -8.98
CA GLY A 570 14.05 21.19 -9.76
C GLY A 570 13.37 20.04 -9.00
N LEU A 571 13.72 19.76 -7.73
CA LEU A 571 13.14 18.66 -6.95
C LEU A 571 12.58 19.08 -5.60
N SER A 572 13.29 19.94 -4.84
CA SER A 572 12.85 20.29 -3.49
C SER A 572 13.34 21.66 -3.06
N VAL A 573 12.52 22.33 -2.23
CA VAL A 573 12.81 23.65 -1.65
C VAL A 573 12.17 23.79 -0.28
N MET A 574 12.76 24.62 0.57
CA MET A 574 12.25 24.99 1.89
C MET A 574 11.72 26.41 1.83
N HIS A 575 10.50 26.63 2.27
CA HIS A 575 9.94 27.99 2.32
C HIS A 575 8.96 28.19 3.48
N ARG A 576 9.00 29.36 4.08
CA ARG A 576 8.03 29.72 5.11
C ARG A 576 6.75 30.23 4.46
N VAL A 577 5.63 29.64 4.83
CA VAL A 577 4.33 29.99 4.26
C VAL A 577 3.33 30.46 5.31
N THR A 578 2.37 31.24 4.87
CA THR A 578 1.18 31.66 5.60
C THR A 578 -0.07 31.06 4.94
N TRP A 579 -1.22 31.28 5.52
CA TRP A 579 -2.49 30.83 4.95
C TRP A 579 -2.89 31.60 3.67
N THR A 580 -2.26 32.74 3.36
CA THR A 580 -2.48 33.53 2.14
C THR A 580 -1.62 33.08 0.97
N ASP A 581 -0.55 32.34 1.23
CA ASP A 581 0.40 31.90 0.23
C ASP A 581 -0.06 30.64 -0.50
N GLU A 582 0.52 30.37 -1.65
CA GLU A 582 0.36 29.10 -2.33
C GLU A 582 1.15 28.01 -1.61
N TRP A 583 0.56 26.81 -1.48
CA TRP A 583 1.21 25.68 -0.80
C TRP A 583 1.67 24.63 -1.81
N LEU A 584 2.47 25.04 -2.80
CA LEU A 584 3.02 24.15 -3.82
C LEU A 584 4.48 24.43 -4.11
N ALA A 585 5.23 23.39 -4.48
CA ALA A 585 6.65 23.51 -4.84
C ALA A 585 6.88 24.49 -5.99
N GLU A 586 5.97 24.52 -6.96
CA GLU A 586 6.04 25.36 -8.16
C GLU A 586 6.11 26.86 -7.86
N ALA A 587 5.62 27.29 -6.69
CA ALA A 587 5.64 28.70 -6.30
C ALA A 587 7.02 29.18 -5.81
N TYR A 588 7.88 28.25 -5.37
CA TYR A 588 9.13 28.56 -4.65
C TYR A 588 10.37 27.91 -5.24
N MET A 589 10.20 26.87 -6.06
CA MET A 589 11.30 26.08 -6.56
C MET A 589 12.06 26.81 -7.66
N GLU A 590 13.37 26.80 -7.54
CA GLU A 590 14.24 27.23 -8.64
C GLU A 590 14.20 26.21 -9.78
N THR A 591 14.15 26.71 -11.01
CA THR A 591 14.20 25.85 -12.18
C THR A 591 15.63 25.35 -12.40
N ASP A 592 15.80 24.06 -12.48
CA ASP A 592 17.08 23.47 -12.86
C ASP A 592 17.30 23.59 -14.38
N TYR A 593 18.17 24.51 -14.75
CA TYR A 593 18.57 24.72 -16.14
C TYR A 593 19.79 23.89 -16.56
N SER A 594 20.43 23.17 -15.62
CA SER A 594 21.67 22.43 -15.91
C SER A 594 21.47 21.24 -16.84
N THR A 595 20.22 20.77 -16.95
CA THR A 595 19.84 19.64 -17.80
C THR A 595 19.36 20.07 -19.19
N LEU A 596 19.28 21.39 -19.46
CA LEU A 596 18.82 21.90 -20.75
C LEU A 596 19.97 21.94 -21.76
N GLU A 597 19.78 21.23 -22.85
CA GLU A 597 20.66 21.26 -24.01
C GLU A 597 20.08 22.17 -25.11
N GLU A 598 20.93 22.64 -26.01
CA GLU A 598 20.52 23.46 -27.16
C GLU A 598 19.38 22.82 -27.95
N ALA A 599 19.39 21.48 -28.06
CA ALA A 599 18.34 20.70 -28.71
C ALA A 599 16.96 20.89 -28.06
N ASN A 600 16.89 21.10 -26.74
CA ASN A 600 15.63 21.33 -26.01
C ASN A 600 15.03 22.68 -26.38
N PHE A 601 15.87 23.71 -26.47
CA PHE A 601 15.45 25.05 -26.90
C PHE A 601 15.00 25.05 -28.34
N GLN A 602 15.75 24.39 -29.22
CA GLN A 602 15.40 24.27 -30.65
C GLN A 602 14.06 23.53 -30.82
N LYS A 603 13.83 22.45 -30.07
CA LYS A 603 12.55 21.74 -30.09
C LYS A 603 11.41 22.65 -29.66
N THR A 604 11.55 23.36 -28.53
CA THR A 604 10.54 24.28 -28.02
C THR A 604 10.20 25.37 -29.04
N LEU A 605 11.22 25.92 -29.70
CA LEU A 605 11.05 26.92 -30.76
C LEU A 605 10.27 26.34 -31.94
N ASN A 606 10.62 25.13 -32.39
CA ASN A 606 9.94 24.45 -33.47
C ASN A 606 8.46 24.14 -33.14
N ASP A 607 8.19 23.68 -31.91
CA ASP A 607 6.85 23.41 -31.40
C ASP A 607 6.01 24.72 -31.35
N TYR A 608 6.60 25.82 -30.90
CA TYR A 608 5.97 27.13 -30.88
C TYR A 608 5.67 27.68 -32.27
N LEU A 609 6.61 27.58 -33.19
CA LEU A 609 6.42 27.96 -34.60
C LEU A 609 5.30 27.12 -35.25
N SER A 610 5.29 25.80 -34.98
CA SER A 610 4.23 24.91 -35.45
C SER A 610 2.85 25.29 -34.87
N TYR A 611 2.80 25.72 -33.61
CA TYR A 611 1.59 26.24 -32.99
C TYR A 611 1.12 27.54 -33.67
N LEU A 612 2.02 28.51 -33.89
CA LEU A 612 1.69 29.76 -34.55
C LEU A 612 1.14 29.55 -35.96
N VAL A 613 1.73 28.63 -36.72
CA VAL A 613 1.24 28.27 -38.07
C VAL A 613 -0.15 27.62 -37.98
N LYS A 614 -0.35 26.65 -37.07
CA LYS A 614 -1.64 25.97 -36.89
C LYS A 614 -2.76 26.91 -36.43
N THR A 615 -2.45 27.92 -35.63
CA THR A 615 -3.42 28.89 -35.14
C THR A 615 -3.66 30.06 -36.09
N GLY A 616 -2.96 30.12 -37.22
CA GLY A 616 -3.12 31.17 -38.23
C GLY A 616 -2.56 32.52 -37.79
N VAL A 617 -1.79 32.59 -36.69
CA VAL A 617 -1.13 33.82 -36.22
C VAL A 617 -0.01 34.24 -37.18
N VAL A 618 0.65 33.24 -37.80
CA VAL A 618 1.61 33.48 -38.90
C VAL A 618 0.97 32.92 -40.17
N LYS A 619 0.66 33.79 -41.10
CA LYS A 619 0.25 33.39 -42.45
C LYS A 619 1.51 32.96 -43.20
N ASN A 620 1.47 31.83 -43.86
CA ASN A 620 2.48 31.49 -44.88
C ASN A 620 2.25 32.50 -46.04
N ASP A 621 3.13 33.47 -46.15
CA ASP A 621 3.27 34.27 -47.37
C ASP A 621 4.04 33.44 -48.41
#